data_8fe04faa388eb110e309cff30f5bf8ea
#
_entry.id   8fe04faa388eb110e309cff30f5bf8ea
#
_cell.length_a   1.000
_cell.length_b   1.000
_cell.length_c   1.000
_cell.angle_alpha   90.00
_cell.angle_beta   90.00
_cell.angle_gamma   90.00
#
_symmetry.space_group_name_H-M   'P 1'
#
loop_
_entity.id
_entity.type
_entity.pdbx_description
1 polymer ?
#
loop_
_entity_poly.entity_id
_entity_poly.type
_entity_poly.pdbx_seq_one_letter_code
_entity_poly.pdbx_strand_id
1 'polypeptide(L)'
;RWVVATTPESDPETWRRVESALTGLATVMGVLMIDAARHVPGHETPPLPTTAAGLPVLDFCAELARENAQAPDFPLPAAHDIASYFCTGGTTGLPKIARRSHGNEIANVLQLSVLLGDAFLKPGSVVLTALPLFHVNAVIGTGLAVFAQGSHLLLAPPAGFRAPGLIPRFWEVIEQHRVAGFSGVPTVFAGL
;
A
#
# COMPACT_ATOMS: atom_id res chain seq x y z
N ARG A 1 -2.01 -15.01 12.59
CA ARG A 1 -1.77 -13.75 11.84
C ARG A 1 -0.45 -13.85 11.13
N TRP A 2 -0.34 -13.21 9.96
CA TRP A 2 0.89 -13.16 9.17
C TRP A 2 1.39 -11.71 9.11
N VAL A 3 2.71 -11.55 9.02
CA VAL A 3 3.34 -10.25 8.75
C VAL A 3 3.83 -10.27 7.30
N VAL A 4 3.54 -9.22 6.55
CA VAL A 4 4.08 -9.04 5.19
C VAL A 4 5.25 -8.07 5.28
N ALA A 5 6.41 -8.45 4.75
CA ALA A 5 7.62 -7.64 4.79
C ALA A 5 8.42 -7.74 3.49
N THR A 6 9.27 -6.76 3.23
CA THR A 6 10.25 -6.80 2.13
C THR A 6 11.45 -7.68 2.50
N THR A 7 12.27 -8.03 1.50
CA THR A 7 13.53 -8.75 1.74
C THR A 7 14.53 -7.91 2.52
N PRO A 8 15.43 -8.54 3.32
CA PRO A 8 16.49 -7.83 4.04
C PRO A 8 17.37 -6.95 3.15
N GLU A 9 17.62 -7.40 1.93
CA GLU A 9 18.45 -6.71 0.94
C GLU A 9 17.76 -5.44 0.41
N SER A 10 16.43 -5.48 0.28
CA SER A 10 15.65 -4.33 -0.21
C SER A 10 15.62 -3.17 0.78
N ASP A 11 15.51 -3.49 2.08
CA ASP A 11 15.49 -2.49 3.16
C ASP A 11 15.98 -3.13 4.48
N PRO A 12 17.30 -3.14 4.71
CA PRO A 12 17.89 -3.76 5.90
C PRO A 12 17.47 -3.09 7.21
N GLU A 13 17.17 -1.80 7.20
CA GLU A 13 16.74 -1.09 8.40
C GLU A 13 15.32 -1.49 8.80
N THR A 14 14.38 -1.45 7.85
CA THR A 14 13.00 -1.90 8.08
C THR A 14 12.99 -3.37 8.49
N TRP A 15 13.81 -4.22 7.85
CA TRP A 15 13.88 -5.64 8.20
C TRP A 15 14.30 -5.85 9.67
N ARG A 16 15.35 -5.19 10.13
CA ARG A 16 15.77 -5.28 11.56
C ARG A 16 14.67 -4.86 12.53
N ARG A 17 13.88 -3.83 12.17
CA ARG A 17 12.72 -3.41 12.98
C ARG A 17 11.62 -4.47 13.00
N VAL A 18 11.36 -5.12 11.86
CA VAL A 18 10.39 -6.23 11.76
C VAL A 18 10.84 -7.38 12.66
N GLU A 19 12.08 -7.86 12.56
CA GLU A 19 12.59 -8.95 13.41
C GLU A 19 12.50 -8.62 14.90
N SER A 20 12.89 -7.41 15.28
CA SER A 20 12.76 -6.95 16.67
C SER A 20 11.30 -6.93 17.14
N ALA A 21 10.37 -6.48 16.29
CA ALA A 21 8.95 -6.42 16.61
C ALA A 21 8.29 -7.81 16.69
N LEU A 22 8.79 -8.79 15.94
CA LEU A 22 8.27 -10.16 15.96
C LEU A 22 8.64 -10.92 17.24
N THR A 23 9.71 -10.52 17.90
CA THR A 23 10.21 -11.21 19.10
C THR A 23 9.16 -11.17 20.22
N GLY A 24 8.74 -12.36 20.67
CA GLY A 24 7.74 -12.51 21.74
C GLY A 24 6.27 -12.35 21.34
N LEU A 25 5.96 -12.20 20.06
CA LEU A 25 4.59 -12.11 19.58
C LEU A 25 3.98 -13.48 19.32
N ALA A 26 3.35 -14.07 20.33
CA ALA A 26 2.72 -15.40 20.26
C ALA A 26 1.55 -15.50 19.24
N THR A 27 1.01 -14.39 18.78
CA THR A 27 -0.13 -14.36 17.84
C THR A 27 0.26 -14.33 16.37
N VAL A 28 1.56 -14.18 16.08
CA VAL A 28 2.09 -14.20 14.71
C VAL A 28 2.51 -15.63 14.36
N MET A 29 2.10 -16.09 13.20
CA MET A 29 2.33 -17.45 12.70
C MET A 29 3.53 -17.52 11.76
N GLY A 30 3.89 -16.41 11.12
CA GLY A 30 5.00 -16.36 10.19
C GLY A 30 5.08 -15.03 9.43
N VAL A 31 6.06 -14.99 8.54
CA VAL A 31 6.31 -13.82 7.67
C VAL A 31 6.08 -14.22 6.21
N LEU A 32 5.30 -13.45 5.50
CA LEU A 32 5.19 -13.50 4.05
C LEU A 32 6.13 -12.45 3.47
N MET A 33 7.19 -12.87 2.82
CA MET A 33 8.24 -11.99 2.32
C MET A 33 8.05 -11.67 0.85
N ILE A 34 8.16 -10.39 0.49
CA ILE A 34 8.04 -9.91 -0.87
C ILE A 34 9.38 -9.33 -1.32
N ASP A 35 9.92 -9.84 -2.42
CA ASP A 35 10.95 -9.15 -3.16
C ASP A 35 10.30 -8.08 -4.05
N ALA A 36 10.38 -6.83 -3.61
CA ALA A 36 9.77 -5.69 -4.31
C ALA A 36 10.43 -5.41 -5.69
N ALA A 37 11.66 -5.87 -5.89
CA ALA A 37 12.41 -5.67 -7.12
C ALA A 37 12.27 -6.81 -8.14
N ARG A 38 11.55 -7.88 -7.82
CA ARG A 38 11.44 -9.09 -8.66
C ARG A 38 10.98 -8.84 -10.11
N HIS A 39 10.31 -7.72 -10.37
CA HIS A 39 9.84 -7.35 -11.71
C HIS A 39 10.75 -6.34 -12.42
N VAL A 40 11.86 -5.95 -11.79
CA VAL A 40 12.85 -5.06 -12.40
C VAL A 40 13.71 -5.87 -13.37
N PRO A 41 13.83 -5.48 -14.64
CA PRO A 41 14.68 -6.19 -15.59
C PRO A 41 16.11 -6.35 -15.10
N GLY A 42 16.64 -7.58 -15.15
CA GLY A 42 17.99 -7.91 -14.68
C GLY A 42 18.15 -8.08 -13.17
N HIS A 43 17.06 -7.95 -12.40
CA HIS A 43 17.09 -8.26 -10.98
C HIS A 43 17.00 -9.77 -10.75
N GLU A 44 17.87 -10.27 -9.89
CA GLU A 44 17.81 -11.65 -9.38
C GLU A 44 17.24 -11.63 -7.97
N THR A 45 16.13 -12.36 -7.77
CA THR A 45 15.53 -12.48 -6.43
C THR A 45 16.51 -13.17 -5.48
N PRO A 46 16.92 -12.52 -4.37
CA PRO A 46 17.82 -13.12 -3.41
C PRO A 46 17.17 -14.32 -2.71
N PRO A 47 17.98 -15.28 -2.21
CA PRO A 47 17.44 -16.36 -1.41
C PRO A 47 16.80 -15.81 -0.14
N LEU A 48 15.54 -16.19 0.10
CA LEU A 48 14.84 -15.78 1.31
C LEU A 48 15.36 -16.52 2.54
N PRO A 49 15.45 -15.86 3.71
CA PRO A 49 15.68 -16.57 4.96
C PRO A 49 14.55 -17.58 5.22
N THR A 50 14.86 -18.70 5.80
CA THR A 50 13.85 -19.73 6.14
C THR A 50 13.06 -19.38 7.41
N THR A 51 13.66 -18.58 8.28
CA THR A 51 13.05 -18.15 9.55
C THR A 51 13.40 -16.70 9.88
N ALA A 52 12.50 -16.04 10.62
CA ALA A 52 12.70 -14.71 11.20
C ALA A 52 12.17 -14.71 12.64
N ALA A 53 12.99 -14.35 13.62
CA ALA A 53 12.67 -14.44 15.05
C ALA A 53 12.07 -15.80 15.47
N GLY A 54 12.54 -16.90 14.84
CA GLY A 54 12.04 -18.27 15.08
C GLY A 54 10.72 -18.60 14.36
N LEU A 55 10.14 -17.67 13.60
CA LEU A 55 8.91 -17.87 12.83
C LEU A 55 9.25 -18.26 11.37
N PRO A 56 8.42 -19.09 10.71
CA PRO A 56 8.63 -19.44 9.31
C PRO A 56 8.53 -18.22 8.39
N VAL A 57 9.39 -18.18 7.38
CA VAL A 57 9.33 -17.21 6.29
C VAL A 57 8.92 -17.92 5.01
N LEU A 58 7.91 -17.40 4.33
CA LEU A 58 7.41 -17.91 3.06
C LEU A 58 7.49 -16.82 1.99
N ASP A 59 7.73 -17.21 0.74
CA ASP A 59 7.66 -16.30 -0.41
C ASP A 59 6.19 -15.96 -0.71
N PHE A 60 5.83 -14.71 -0.57
CA PHE A 60 4.47 -14.22 -0.81
C PHE A 60 3.95 -14.58 -2.20
N CYS A 61 4.78 -14.42 -3.23
CA CYS A 61 4.35 -14.69 -4.60
C CYS A 61 4.23 -16.18 -4.90
N ALA A 62 5.10 -17.01 -4.28
CA ALA A 62 5.00 -18.46 -4.40
C ALA A 62 3.74 -18.99 -3.69
N GLU A 63 3.42 -18.45 -2.51
CA GLU A 63 2.18 -18.81 -1.81
C GLU A 63 0.94 -18.33 -2.60
N LEU A 64 0.94 -17.09 -3.09
CA LEU A 64 -0.14 -16.57 -3.92
C LEU A 64 -0.38 -17.41 -5.19
N ALA A 65 0.68 -17.92 -5.81
CA ALA A 65 0.58 -18.77 -7.00
C ALA A 65 -0.01 -20.16 -6.72
N ARG A 66 -0.01 -20.61 -5.46
CA ARG A 66 -0.63 -21.87 -5.03
C ARG A 66 -2.11 -21.72 -4.71
N GLU A 67 -2.56 -20.47 -4.47
CA GLU A 67 -3.94 -20.22 -4.11
C GLU A 67 -4.87 -20.33 -5.32
N ASN A 68 -6.10 -20.73 -5.05
CA ASN A 68 -7.13 -20.80 -6.08
C ASN A 68 -7.63 -19.39 -6.43
N ALA A 69 -7.62 -19.02 -7.70
CA ALA A 69 -8.13 -17.73 -8.18
C ALA A 69 -9.66 -17.57 -8.10
N GLN A 70 -10.37 -18.50 -7.46
CA GLN A 70 -11.82 -18.42 -7.23
C GLN A 70 -12.15 -17.47 -6.07
N ALA A 71 -13.44 -17.21 -5.90
CA ALA A 71 -13.91 -16.39 -4.79
C ALA A 71 -13.45 -16.96 -3.42
N PRO A 72 -13.15 -16.09 -2.45
CA PRO A 72 -12.76 -16.52 -1.11
C PRO A 72 -13.77 -17.52 -0.53
N ASP A 73 -13.28 -18.57 0.10
CA ASP A 73 -14.08 -19.62 0.76
C ASP A 73 -14.37 -19.32 2.24
N PHE A 74 -14.08 -18.13 2.69
CA PHE A 74 -14.34 -17.65 4.05
C PHE A 74 -15.50 -16.62 4.06
N PRO A 75 -16.20 -16.46 5.20
CA PRO A 75 -17.27 -15.49 5.35
C PRO A 75 -16.78 -14.07 5.06
N LEU A 76 -17.52 -13.32 4.24
CA LEU A 76 -17.22 -11.91 4.01
C LEU A 76 -17.34 -11.12 5.32
N PRO A 77 -16.46 -10.16 5.58
CA PRO A 77 -16.50 -9.34 6.77
C PRO A 77 -17.77 -8.49 6.80
N ALA A 78 -18.33 -8.30 7.99
CA ALA A 78 -19.44 -7.40 8.20
C ALA A 78 -18.99 -5.94 8.20
N ALA A 79 -19.91 -5.01 7.97
CA ALA A 79 -19.60 -3.58 7.91
C ALA A 79 -18.95 -3.03 9.19
N HIS A 80 -19.24 -3.63 10.35
CA HIS A 80 -18.68 -3.23 11.64
C HIS A 80 -17.33 -3.90 11.98
N ASP A 81 -16.92 -4.93 11.22
CA ASP A 81 -15.62 -5.57 11.42
C ASP A 81 -14.48 -4.59 11.09
N ILE A 82 -13.36 -4.76 11.78
CA ILE A 82 -12.20 -3.90 11.58
C ILE A 82 -11.50 -4.28 10.28
N ALA A 83 -11.45 -3.32 9.36
CA ALA A 83 -10.74 -3.45 8.08
C ALA A 83 -9.26 -3.05 8.21
N SER A 84 -8.96 -2.00 8.97
CA SER A 84 -7.61 -1.46 9.03
C SER A 84 -7.28 -0.73 10.33
N TYR A 85 -5.99 -0.65 10.59
CA TYR A 85 -5.39 0.15 11.66
C TYR A 85 -4.40 1.13 11.05
N PHE A 86 -4.59 2.42 11.31
CA PHE A 86 -3.68 3.47 10.87
C PHE A 86 -3.05 4.19 12.06
N CYS A 87 -1.74 4.36 12.00
CA CYS A 87 -1.05 5.23 12.95
C CYS A 87 -1.35 6.69 12.62
N THR A 88 -1.86 7.44 13.60
CA THR A 88 -2.04 8.89 13.47
C THR A 88 -0.78 9.59 13.96
N GLY A 89 -0.28 10.56 13.19
CA GLY A 89 0.80 11.45 13.64
C GLY A 89 0.32 12.28 14.83
N GLY A 90 0.93 12.08 16.00
CA GLY A 90 0.73 12.93 17.16
C GLY A 90 1.81 14.00 17.19
N THR A 91 1.45 15.26 17.38
CA THR A 91 2.41 16.34 17.60
C THR A 91 3.02 16.29 19.01
N THR A 92 2.42 15.52 19.92
CA THR A 92 2.77 15.47 21.34
C THR A 92 2.56 14.07 21.90
N GLY A 93 3.51 13.14 21.73
CA GLY A 93 3.49 11.84 22.39
C GLY A 93 3.55 10.63 21.44
N LEU A 94 3.23 9.44 21.97
CA LEU A 94 3.21 8.21 21.20
C LEU A 94 2.11 8.25 20.12
N PRO A 95 2.37 7.73 18.91
CA PRO A 95 1.36 7.63 17.87
C PRO A 95 0.13 6.88 18.36
N LYS A 96 -1.06 7.40 18.07
CA LYS A 96 -2.32 6.72 18.34
C LYS A 96 -2.68 5.83 17.15
N ILE A 97 -3.37 4.72 17.43
CA ILE A 97 -3.86 3.82 16.40
C ILE A 97 -5.36 4.07 16.18
N ALA A 98 -5.71 4.52 15.00
CA ALA A 98 -7.09 4.63 14.56
C ALA A 98 -7.57 3.29 13.99
N ARG A 99 -8.65 2.75 14.55
CA ARG A 99 -9.35 1.56 14.01
C ARG A 99 -10.39 2.01 13.01
N ARG A 100 -10.44 1.35 11.87
CA ARG A 100 -11.42 1.63 10.82
C ARG A 100 -12.16 0.35 10.48
N SER A 101 -13.48 0.42 10.44
CA SER A 101 -14.31 -0.69 9.99
C SER A 101 -14.44 -0.71 8.46
N HIS A 102 -14.85 -1.85 7.90
CA HIS A 102 -15.18 -1.95 6.47
C HIS A 102 -16.26 -0.92 6.08
N GLY A 103 -17.25 -0.69 6.94
CA GLY A 103 -18.27 0.33 6.71
C GLY A 103 -17.71 1.76 6.64
N ASN A 104 -16.71 2.10 7.49
CA ASN A 104 -16.06 3.41 7.43
C ASN A 104 -15.31 3.60 6.10
N GLU A 105 -14.60 2.57 5.63
CA GLU A 105 -13.84 2.66 4.38
C GLU A 105 -14.77 2.78 3.18
N ILE A 106 -15.81 1.96 3.10
CA ILE A 106 -16.80 2.03 2.02
C ILE A 106 -17.51 3.39 2.02
N ALA A 107 -17.96 3.88 3.19
CA ALA A 107 -18.58 5.19 3.28
C ALA A 107 -17.66 6.31 2.78
N ASN A 108 -16.36 6.26 3.12
CA ASN A 108 -15.40 7.25 2.68
C ASN A 108 -15.15 7.16 1.16
N VAL A 109 -15.07 5.95 0.60
CA VAL A 109 -14.98 5.73 -0.85
C VAL A 109 -16.19 6.34 -1.56
N LEU A 110 -17.41 6.10 -1.06
CA LEU A 110 -18.64 6.64 -1.64
C LEU A 110 -18.67 8.19 -1.56
N GLN A 111 -18.27 8.76 -0.42
CA GLN A 111 -18.18 10.22 -0.26
C GLN A 111 -17.20 10.84 -1.26
N LEU A 112 -16.03 10.23 -1.45
CA LEU A 112 -15.04 10.68 -2.43
C LEU A 112 -15.58 10.52 -3.86
N SER A 113 -16.25 9.44 -4.17
CA SER A 113 -16.88 9.22 -5.48
C SER A 113 -17.91 10.30 -5.81
N VAL A 114 -18.71 10.71 -4.84
CA VAL A 114 -19.68 11.81 -5.02
C VAL A 114 -18.98 13.18 -5.13
N LEU A 115 -17.95 13.41 -4.30
CA LEU A 115 -17.24 14.69 -4.28
C LEU A 115 -16.41 14.92 -5.54
N LEU A 116 -15.69 13.90 -5.99
CA LEU A 116 -14.75 13.98 -7.10
C LEU A 116 -15.40 13.60 -8.44
N GLY A 117 -16.44 12.76 -8.36
CA GLY A 117 -17.34 12.43 -9.45
C GLY A 117 -16.65 12.18 -10.78
N ASP A 118 -17.25 12.68 -11.84
CA ASP A 118 -16.75 12.54 -13.20
C ASP A 118 -15.49 13.38 -13.51
N ALA A 119 -15.02 14.17 -12.55
CA ALA A 119 -13.86 15.04 -12.78
C ALA A 119 -12.59 14.21 -13.07
N PHE A 120 -12.31 13.21 -12.24
CA PHE A 120 -11.16 12.34 -12.48
C PHE A 120 -11.30 10.89 -11.95
N LEU A 121 -12.40 10.55 -11.28
CA LEU A 121 -12.71 9.18 -10.84
C LEU A 121 -13.83 8.58 -11.71
N LYS A 122 -13.48 8.12 -12.90
CA LYS A 122 -14.42 7.45 -13.81
C LYS A 122 -13.75 6.27 -14.49
N PRO A 123 -14.52 5.31 -15.03
CA PRO A 123 -13.96 4.16 -15.73
C PRO A 123 -12.92 4.57 -16.78
N GLY A 124 -11.73 3.97 -16.72
CA GLY A 124 -10.64 4.19 -17.64
C GLY A 124 -9.77 5.43 -17.38
N SER A 125 -10.14 6.34 -16.45
CA SER A 125 -9.23 7.42 -16.08
C SER A 125 -8.04 6.91 -15.27
N VAL A 126 -6.91 7.61 -15.33
CA VAL A 126 -5.68 7.25 -14.62
C VAL A 126 -5.47 8.19 -13.45
N VAL A 127 -5.24 7.63 -12.25
CA VAL A 127 -4.96 8.40 -11.03
C VAL A 127 -3.57 8.04 -10.51
N LEU A 128 -2.72 9.05 -10.33
CA LEU A 128 -1.38 8.86 -9.78
C LEU A 128 -1.44 8.74 -8.25
N THR A 129 -0.95 7.63 -7.73
CA THR A 129 -0.78 7.37 -6.30
C THR A 129 0.69 7.45 -5.94
N ALA A 130 1.09 8.57 -5.34
CA ALA A 130 2.48 8.85 -4.96
C ALA A 130 2.64 9.29 -3.48
N LEU A 131 1.54 9.32 -2.71
CA LEU A 131 1.59 9.46 -1.26
C LEU A 131 1.85 8.10 -0.61
N PRO A 132 2.45 8.07 0.59
CA PRO A 132 2.75 6.83 1.29
C PRO A 132 1.49 6.00 1.57
N LEU A 133 1.51 4.71 1.25
CA LEU A 133 0.36 3.80 1.46
C LEU A 133 0.05 3.52 2.94
N PHE A 134 0.87 3.95 3.88
CA PHE A 134 0.54 3.92 5.31
C PHE A 134 -0.33 5.12 5.75
N HIS A 135 -0.65 6.05 4.83
CA HIS A 135 -1.60 7.13 5.05
C HIS A 135 -2.93 6.86 4.36
N VAL A 136 -4.00 7.19 5.08
CA VAL A 136 -5.39 6.99 4.63
C VAL A 136 -5.69 7.64 3.29
N ASN A 137 -5.11 8.81 2.99
CA ASN A 137 -5.31 9.48 1.71
C ASN A 137 -4.84 8.61 0.53
N ALA A 138 -3.66 7.99 0.63
CA ALA A 138 -3.17 7.12 -0.41
C ALA A 138 -4.02 5.85 -0.56
N VAL A 139 -4.34 5.19 0.56
CA VAL A 139 -5.09 3.92 0.51
C VAL A 139 -6.53 4.12 0.07
N ILE A 140 -7.22 5.14 0.60
CA ILE A 140 -8.63 5.36 0.30
C ILE A 140 -8.80 6.27 -0.91
N GLY A 141 -8.19 7.46 -0.89
CA GLY A 141 -8.46 8.51 -1.88
C GLY A 141 -7.90 8.17 -3.26
N THR A 142 -6.62 7.78 -3.33
CA THR A 142 -5.97 7.42 -4.58
C THR A 142 -5.76 5.90 -4.74
N GLY A 143 -6.37 5.10 -3.88
CA GLY A 143 -6.37 3.64 -3.91
C GLY A 143 -7.76 3.07 -4.09
N LEU A 144 -8.48 2.77 -2.98
CA LEU A 144 -9.77 2.08 -3.03
C LEU A 144 -10.84 2.84 -3.83
N ALA A 145 -10.88 4.18 -3.75
CA ALA A 145 -11.82 4.99 -4.54
C ALA A 145 -11.55 4.85 -6.05
N VAL A 146 -10.29 4.73 -6.45
CA VAL A 146 -9.89 4.52 -7.85
C VAL A 146 -10.42 3.18 -8.35
N PHE A 147 -10.22 2.10 -7.59
CA PHE A 147 -10.72 0.77 -7.95
C PHE A 147 -12.25 0.71 -7.97
N ALA A 148 -12.91 1.32 -6.99
CA ALA A 148 -14.37 1.33 -6.90
C ALA A 148 -15.05 2.01 -8.10
N GLN A 149 -14.35 2.92 -8.76
CA GLN A 149 -14.84 3.63 -9.95
C GLN A 149 -14.35 3.02 -11.27
N GLY A 150 -13.65 1.89 -11.25
CA GLY A 150 -13.08 1.28 -12.46
C GLY A 150 -12.00 2.15 -13.13
N SER A 151 -11.36 3.01 -12.36
CA SER A 151 -10.22 3.83 -12.80
C SER A 151 -8.92 3.04 -12.71
N HIS A 152 -7.88 3.47 -13.42
CA HIS A 152 -6.54 2.91 -13.34
C HIS A 152 -5.73 3.60 -12.25
N LEU A 153 -5.06 2.82 -11.42
CA LEU A 153 -4.11 3.32 -10.44
C LEU A 153 -2.70 3.25 -11.04
N LEU A 154 -2.07 4.42 -11.23
CA LEU A 154 -0.66 4.54 -11.55
C LEU A 154 0.13 4.68 -10.24
N LEU A 155 0.80 3.60 -9.82
CA LEU A 155 1.55 3.59 -8.58
C LEU A 155 2.95 4.14 -8.81
N ALA A 156 3.33 5.18 -8.05
CA ALA A 156 4.69 5.69 -8.03
C ALA A 156 5.65 4.69 -7.34
N PRO A 157 6.97 4.83 -7.54
CA PRO A 157 7.96 4.06 -6.78
C PRO A 157 7.76 4.17 -5.26
N PRO A 158 8.33 3.26 -4.45
CA PRO A 158 8.12 3.24 -2.99
C PRO A 158 8.42 4.56 -2.27
N ALA A 159 9.35 5.36 -2.78
CA ALA A 159 9.65 6.69 -2.25
C ALA A 159 8.56 7.74 -2.58
N GLY A 160 7.56 7.41 -3.39
CA GLY A 160 6.49 8.32 -3.80
C GLY A 160 7.02 9.61 -4.42
N PHE A 161 6.48 10.75 -4.03
CA PHE A 161 6.96 12.06 -4.50
C PHE A 161 8.42 12.36 -4.16
N ARG A 162 9.05 11.62 -3.24
CA ARG A 162 10.48 11.74 -2.92
C ARG A 162 11.37 10.91 -3.84
N ALA A 163 10.79 10.14 -4.76
CA ALA A 163 11.57 9.36 -5.71
C ALA A 163 12.43 10.29 -6.57
N PRO A 164 13.74 9.99 -6.72
CA PRO A 164 14.62 10.78 -7.56
C PRO A 164 14.05 10.92 -8.98
N GLY A 165 13.95 12.14 -9.47
CA GLY A 165 13.46 12.43 -10.81
C GLY A 165 11.94 12.53 -10.97
N LEU A 166 11.12 12.15 -9.98
CA LEU A 166 9.66 12.25 -10.13
C LEU A 166 9.20 13.71 -10.20
N ILE A 167 9.58 14.57 -9.25
CA ILE A 167 9.18 15.99 -9.26
C ILE A 167 9.74 16.72 -10.48
N PRO A 168 11.04 16.62 -10.85
CA PRO A 168 11.57 17.28 -12.05
C PRO A 168 10.89 16.86 -13.36
N ARG A 169 10.40 15.63 -13.43
CA ARG A 169 9.74 15.08 -14.63
C ARG A 169 8.25 14.89 -14.45
N PHE A 170 7.67 15.55 -13.46
CA PHE A 170 6.28 15.31 -13.08
C PHE A 170 5.32 15.48 -14.25
N TRP A 171 5.41 16.59 -14.97
CA TRP A 171 4.51 16.90 -16.09
C TRP A 171 4.70 15.96 -17.29
N GLU A 172 5.92 15.44 -17.51
CA GLU A 172 6.16 14.38 -18.49
C GLU A 172 5.42 13.09 -18.11
N VAL A 173 5.44 12.71 -16.83
CA VAL A 173 4.70 11.53 -16.32
C VAL A 173 3.19 11.74 -16.47
N ILE A 174 2.68 12.91 -16.13
CA ILE A 174 1.26 13.27 -16.28
C ILE A 174 0.82 13.12 -17.73
N GLU A 175 1.59 13.67 -18.66
CA GLU A 175 1.27 13.61 -20.09
C GLU A 175 1.41 12.19 -20.64
N GLN A 176 2.52 11.53 -20.39
CA GLN A 176 2.81 10.18 -20.90
C GLN A 176 1.74 9.17 -20.48
N HIS A 177 1.30 9.21 -19.23
CA HIS A 177 0.31 8.29 -18.69
C HIS A 177 -1.13 8.83 -18.72
N ARG A 178 -1.34 10.04 -19.26
CA ARG A 178 -2.66 10.70 -19.31
C ARG A 178 -3.34 10.73 -17.96
N VAL A 179 -2.58 11.10 -16.93
CA VAL A 179 -3.07 11.14 -15.55
C VAL A 179 -4.17 12.20 -15.43
N ALA A 180 -5.36 11.77 -15.03
CA ALA A 180 -6.52 12.63 -14.84
C ALA A 180 -6.52 13.33 -13.48
N GLY A 181 -5.86 12.74 -12.48
CA GLY A 181 -5.81 13.30 -11.14
C GLY A 181 -4.73 12.72 -10.25
N PHE A 182 -4.37 13.44 -9.22
CA PHE A 182 -3.46 12.99 -8.17
C PHE A 182 -3.77 13.72 -6.86
N SER A 183 -3.28 13.19 -5.76
CA SER A 183 -3.32 13.85 -4.45
C SER A 183 -1.91 14.14 -3.97
N GLY A 184 -1.71 15.32 -3.40
CA GLY A 184 -0.42 15.75 -2.87
C GLY A 184 -0.59 16.54 -1.57
N VAL A 185 0.52 16.73 -0.86
CA VAL A 185 0.61 17.65 0.27
C VAL A 185 1.07 19.03 -0.23
N PRO A 186 0.87 20.13 0.52
CA PRO A 186 1.23 21.47 0.05
C PRO A 186 2.66 21.61 -0.48
N THR A 187 3.63 20.92 0.14
CA THR A 187 5.02 20.94 -0.29
C THR A 187 5.25 20.29 -1.66
N VAL A 188 4.40 19.34 -2.07
CA VAL A 188 4.44 18.77 -3.42
C VAL A 188 4.03 19.83 -4.43
N PHE A 189 2.90 20.49 -4.20
CA PHE A 189 2.39 21.54 -5.10
C PHE A 189 3.34 22.75 -5.19
N ALA A 190 4.07 23.05 -4.12
CA ALA A 190 5.09 24.11 -4.15
C ALA A 190 6.35 23.74 -4.96
N GLY A 191 6.57 22.45 -5.20
CA GLY A 191 7.71 21.94 -5.96
C GLY A 191 7.40 21.66 -7.45
N LEU A 192 6.13 21.76 -7.85
CA LEU A 192 5.65 21.57 -9.23
C LEU A 192 5.53 22.88 -9.99
#